data_5c06c5d11820e5c3ca68b021f5fe0cc9
#
_entry.id   5c06c5d11820e5c3ca68b021f5fe0cc9
#
_cell.length_a   1.000
_cell.length_b   1.000
_cell.length_c   1.000
_cell.angle_alpha   90.00
_cell.angle_beta   90.00
_cell.angle_gamma   90.00
#
_symmetry.space_group_name_H-M   'P 1'
#
loop_
_entity.id
_entity.type
_entity.pdbx_description
1 polymer ?
#
loop_
_entity_poly.entity_id
_entity_poly.type
_entity_poly.pdbx_seq_one_letter_code
_entity_poly.pdbx_strand_id
1 'polypeptide(L)'
;MEAALGLDKAMRKVAEEMQASFPVLSDELGLCNVQLQMGRTRAEVLTELGQRTGVEDLRSLATIILQADKFGSSIAQALRVQSESMRTRRRQLAEEKAAKTAVQLIFPLVLFIFPAVFVVLVGPAAITFVNEMMPIMNAAQQ
;
A
#
# COMPACT_ATOMS: atom_id res chain seq x y z
N MET A 1 26.81 4.22 25.20
CA MET A 1 27.58 5.04 24.23
C MET A 1 27.88 4.32 22.91
N GLU A 2 28.27 3.06 22.91
CA GLU A 2 28.59 2.33 21.65
C GLU A 2 27.41 2.20 20.67
N ALA A 3 26.20 1.90 21.15
CA ALA A 3 25.02 1.80 20.30
C ALA A 3 24.69 3.12 19.61
N ALA A 4 24.97 4.22 20.24
CA ALA A 4 24.74 5.55 19.73
C ALA A 4 25.69 5.90 18.58
N LEU A 5 26.98 5.61 18.74
CA LEU A 5 27.99 5.77 17.69
C LEU A 5 27.74 4.82 16.51
N GLY A 6 27.17 3.64 16.78
CA GLY A 6 26.76 2.67 15.76
C GLY A 6 25.65 3.20 14.86
N LEU A 7 24.66 3.86 15.44
CA LEU A 7 23.54 4.45 14.69
C LEU A 7 24.00 5.58 13.76
N ASP A 8 24.82 6.51 14.26
CA ASP A 8 25.32 7.64 13.46
C ASP A 8 26.16 7.16 12.26
N LYS A 9 27.02 6.17 12.49
CA LYS A 9 27.79 5.53 11.42
C LYS A 9 26.89 4.80 10.42
N ALA A 10 25.86 4.10 10.91
CA ALA A 10 24.89 3.40 10.05
C ALA A 10 24.08 4.38 9.19
N MET A 11 23.60 5.48 9.77
CA MET A 11 22.87 6.52 9.03
C MET A 11 23.74 7.14 7.94
N ARG A 12 24.99 7.42 8.23
CA ARG A 12 25.94 7.95 7.24
C ARG A 12 26.19 6.97 6.12
N LYS A 13 26.44 5.71 6.43
CA LYS A 13 26.65 4.65 5.43
C LYS A 13 25.41 4.47 4.55
N VAL A 14 24.23 4.47 5.12
CA VAL A 14 22.97 4.37 4.37
C VAL A 14 22.80 5.58 3.46
N ALA A 15 23.10 6.80 3.92
CA ALA A 15 23.05 8.00 3.09
C ALA A 15 23.97 7.87 1.87
N GLU A 16 25.21 7.42 2.07
CA GLU A 16 26.18 7.22 0.99
C GLU A 16 25.72 6.15 -0.03
N GLU A 17 25.21 5.01 0.45
CA GLU A 17 24.72 3.92 -0.42
C GLU A 17 23.44 4.28 -1.18
N MET A 18 22.58 5.09 -0.59
CA MET A 18 21.32 5.50 -1.22
C MET A 18 21.46 6.66 -2.20
N GLN A 19 22.60 7.34 -2.25
CA GLN A 19 22.81 8.52 -3.07
C GLN A 19 22.52 8.28 -4.56
N ALA A 20 22.87 7.12 -5.08
CA ALA A 20 22.63 6.76 -6.47
C ALA A 20 21.17 6.45 -6.81
N SER A 21 20.41 5.90 -5.83
CA SER A 21 19.04 5.41 -6.06
C SER A 21 17.97 6.39 -5.57
N PHE A 22 18.24 7.11 -4.49
CA PHE A 22 17.30 8.01 -3.83
C PHE A 22 18.01 9.28 -3.33
N PRO A 23 18.42 10.19 -4.23
CA PRO A 23 19.24 11.34 -3.88
C PRO A 23 18.57 12.25 -2.82
N VAL A 24 17.28 12.50 -2.92
CA VAL A 24 16.53 13.34 -1.97
C VAL A 24 16.59 12.78 -0.54
N LEU A 25 16.44 11.48 -0.39
CA LEU A 25 16.50 10.83 0.93
C LEU A 25 17.92 10.78 1.46
N SER A 26 18.90 10.60 0.58
CA SER A 26 20.32 10.67 0.92
C SER A 26 20.70 12.04 1.48
N ASP A 27 20.28 13.13 0.83
CA ASP A 27 20.53 14.50 1.26
C ASP A 27 19.89 14.78 2.63
N GLU A 28 18.66 14.31 2.87
CA GLU A 28 17.99 14.45 4.16
C GLU A 28 18.71 13.70 5.30
N LEU A 29 19.18 12.48 5.03
CA LEU A 29 19.97 11.70 5.98
C LEU A 29 21.35 12.35 6.22
N GLY A 30 21.95 12.90 5.16
CA GLY A 30 23.19 13.69 5.26
C GLY A 30 23.02 14.90 6.15
N LEU A 31 21.93 15.66 5.98
CA LEU A 31 21.60 16.80 6.82
C LEU A 31 21.41 16.39 8.29
N CYS A 32 20.77 15.26 8.56
CA CYS A 32 20.66 14.72 9.92
C CYS A 32 22.04 14.47 10.55
N ASN A 33 22.97 13.88 9.80
CA ASN A 33 24.32 13.66 10.29
C ASN A 33 25.05 14.98 10.64
N VAL A 34 24.91 16.00 9.79
CA VAL A 34 25.50 17.34 10.05
C VAL A 34 24.88 17.95 11.32
N GLN A 35 23.56 17.88 11.49
CA GLN A 35 22.88 18.39 12.68
C GLN A 35 23.34 17.71 13.97
N LEU A 36 23.53 16.36 13.92
CA LEU A 36 24.07 15.60 15.05
C LEU A 36 25.51 16.01 15.39
N GLN A 37 26.35 16.27 14.38
CA GLN A 37 27.72 16.78 14.58
C GLN A 37 27.75 18.19 15.16
N MET A 38 26.73 19.01 14.87
CA MET A 38 26.55 20.36 15.46
C MET A 38 26.07 20.28 16.91
N GLY A 39 25.86 19.10 17.47
CA GLY A 39 25.49 18.92 18.89
C GLY A 39 23.97 18.94 19.14
N ARG A 40 23.13 18.91 18.10
CA ARG A 40 21.68 18.75 18.28
C ARG A 40 21.35 17.37 18.83
N THR A 41 20.28 17.29 19.59
CA THR A 41 19.86 16.00 20.17
C THR A 41 19.29 15.07 19.08
N ARG A 42 19.52 13.76 19.22
CA ARG A 42 18.95 12.76 18.30
C ARG A 42 17.44 12.82 18.22
N ALA A 43 16.81 13.10 19.36
CA ALA A 43 15.37 13.21 19.44
C ALA A 43 14.83 14.31 18.50
N GLU A 44 15.45 15.48 18.55
CA GLU A 44 15.08 16.60 17.69
C GLU A 44 15.32 16.28 16.21
N VAL A 45 16.52 15.80 15.88
CA VAL A 45 16.92 15.53 14.49
C VAL A 45 16.06 14.46 13.84
N LEU A 46 15.79 13.36 14.52
CA LEU A 46 14.95 12.28 14.00
C LEU A 46 13.48 12.68 13.90
N THR A 47 12.98 13.47 14.85
CA THR A 47 11.61 13.99 14.79
C THR A 47 11.44 14.94 13.61
N GLU A 48 12.39 15.86 13.41
CA GLU A 48 12.40 16.76 12.25
C GLU A 48 12.49 16.00 10.93
N LEU A 49 13.31 14.96 10.83
CA LEU A 49 13.40 14.11 9.65
C LEU A 49 12.03 13.53 9.28
N GLY A 50 11.31 12.96 10.26
CA GLY A 50 9.98 12.40 10.05
C GLY A 50 8.94 13.44 9.65
N GLN A 51 9.09 14.69 10.10
CA GLN A 51 8.19 15.80 9.75
C GLN A 51 8.50 16.38 8.36
N ARG A 52 9.78 16.61 8.05
CA ARG A 52 10.20 17.21 6.77
C ARG A 52 9.94 16.29 5.58
N THR A 53 10.19 15.01 5.74
CA THR A 53 9.98 14.04 4.66
C THR A 53 8.51 13.74 4.41
N GLY A 54 7.62 13.93 5.38
CA GLY A 54 6.19 13.62 5.27
C GLY A 54 5.88 12.13 5.09
N VAL A 55 6.90 11.26 5.16
CA VAL A 55 6.76 9.82 4.98
C VAL A 55 6.43 9.17 6.32
N GLU A 56 5.26 8.55 6.40
CA GLU A 56 4.77 7.91 7.63
C GLU A 56 5.71 6.82 8.15
N ASP A 57 6.31 6.05 7.22
CA ASP A 57 7.26 4.99 7.57
C ASP A 57 8.55 5.55 8.21
N LEU A 58 9.04 6.71 7.77
CA LEU A 58 10.19 7.37 8.38
C LEU A 58 9.85 7.97 9.75
N ARG A 59 8.65 8.49 9.91
CA ARG A 59 8.16 8.97 11.22
C ARG A 59 8.06 7.82 12.22
N SER A 60 7.53 6.70 11.79
CA SER A 60 7.45 5.46 12.60
C SER A 60 8.84 4.96 12.98
N LEU A 61 9.77 4.93 12.05
CA LEU A 61 11.16 4.54 12.26
C LEU A 61 11.83 5.46 13.31
N ALA A 62 11.70 6.79 13.16
CA ALA A 62 12.23 7.75 14.10
C ALA A 62 11.69 7.50 15.52
N THR A 63 10.40 7.30 15.66
CA THR A 63 9.76 7.00 16.95
C THR A 63 10.32 5.75 17.61
N ILE A 64 10.50 4.67 16.83
CA ILE A 64 11.04 3.40 17.34
C ILE A 64 12.50 3.55 17.79
N ILE A 65 13.32 4.28 17.04
CA ILE A 65 14.71 4.55 17.42
C ILE A 65 14.75 5.34 18.74
N LEU A 66 13.92 6.36 18.88
CA LEU A 66 13.85 7.17 20.10
C LEU A 66 13.37 6.38 21.31
N GLN A 67 12.40 5.48 21.12
CA GLN A 67 11.96 4.58 22.18
C GLN A 67 13.07 3.60 22.58
N ALA A 68 13.75 2.99 21.61
CA ALA A 68 14.86 2.08 21.87
C ALA A 68 16.00 2.77 22.61
N ASP A 69 16.35 3.99 22.26
CA ASP A 69 17.37 4.81 22.91
C ASP A 69 16.98 5.13 24.38
N LYS A 70 15.72 5.51 24.59
CA LYS A 70 15.18 5.87 25.91
C LYS A 70 15.10 4.66 26.87
N PHE A 71 14.76 3.50 26.37
CA PHE A 71 14.58 2.29 27.20
C PHE A 71 15.84 1.40 27.27
N GLY A 72 16.93 1.79 26.62
CA GLY A 72 18.18 1.01 26.61
C GLY A 72 18.04 -0.33 25.88
N SER A 73 17.00 -0.53 25.09
CA SER A 73 16.83 -1.71 24.27
C SER A 73 17.78 -1.68 23.06
N SER A 74 18.11 -2.87 22.52
CA SER A 74 18.97 -2.93 21.34
C SER A 74 18.28 -2.28 20.14
N ILE A 75 18.79 -1.15 19.68
CA ILE A 75 18.32 -0.44 18.47
C ILE A 75 18.32 -1.39 17.27
N ALA A 76 19.33 -2.25 17.16
CA ALA A 76 19.43 -3.23 16.08
C ALA A 76 18.25 -4.21 16.07
N GLN A 77 17.79 -4.65 17.24
CA GLN A 77 16.64 -5.54 17.36
C GLN A 77 15.34 -4.80 16.98
N ALA A 78 15.14 -3.58 17.45
CA ALA A 78 13.98 -2.75 17.11
C ALA A 78 13.90 -2.48 15.60
N LEU A 79 15.01 -2.15 14.96
CA LEU A 79 15.11 -1.95 13.51
C LEU A 79 14.81 -3.22 12.72
N ARG A 80 15.26 -4.40 13.20
CA ARG A 80 14.96 -5.68 12.55
C ARG A 80 13.47 -5.97 12.56
N VAL A 81 12.80 -5.83 13.70
CA VAL A 81 11.36 -6.03 13.85
C VAL A 81 10.60 -5.04 12.95
N GLN A 82 11.01 -3.78 12.91
CA GLN A 82 10.40 -2.77 12.04
C GLN A 82 10.55 -3.12 10.56
N SER A 83 11.73 -3.54 10.14
CA SER A 83 11.99 -3.95 8.74
C SER A 83 11.09 -5.11 8.32
N GLU A 84 10.89 -6.10 9.18
CA GLU A 84 10.02 -7.26 8.96
C GLU A 84 8.54 -6.83 8.85
N SER A 85 8.11 -5.94 9.76
CA SER A 85 6.76 -5.36 9.75
C SER A 85 6.47 -4.60 8.44
N MET A 86 7.41 -3.78 7.97
CA MET A 86 7.26 -3.05 6.72
C MET A 86 7.19 -3.96 5.50
N ARG A 87 7.97 -5.04 5.46
CA ARG A 87 7.89 -6.05 4.39
C ARG A 87 6.52 -6.73 4.36
N THR A 88 6.02 -7.13 5.53
CA THR A 88 4.70 -7.74 5.66
C THR A 88 3.59 -6.78 5.23
N ARG A 89 3.64 -5.52 5.66
CA ARG A 89 2.68 -4.49 5.26
C ARG A 89 2.67 -4.26 3.74
N ARG A 90 3.84 -4.19 3.10
CA ARG A 90 3.93 -4.07 1.63
C ARG A 90 3.32 -5.26 0.92
N ARG A 91 3.55 -6.47 1.42
CA ARG A 91 2.94 -7.70 0.87
C ARG A 91 1.42 -7.67 1.01
N GLN A 92 0.91 -7.32 2.19
CA GLN A 92 -0.54 -7.19 2.43
C GLN A 92 -1.20 -6.15 1.52
N LEU A 93 -0.56 -4.98 1.32
CA LEU A 93 -1.06 -3.96 0.40
C LEU A 93 -1.09 -4.44 -1.05
N ALA A 94 -0.11 -5.25 -1.47
CA ALA A 94 -0.11 -5.84 -2.82
C ALA A 94 -1.22 -6.88 -2.96
N GLU A 95 -1.43 -7.74 -1.97
CA GLU A 95 -2.50 -8.74 -1.93
C GLU A 95 -3.89 -8.07 -1.91
N GLU A 96 -4.05 -6.99 -1.13
CA GLU A 96 -5.30 -6.21 -1.08
C GLU A 96 -5.62 -5.56 -2.43
N LYS A 97 -4.63 -4.99 -3.11
CA LYS A 97 -4.81 -4.43 -4.45
C LYS A 97 -5.21 -5.51 -5.46
N ALA A 98 -4.58 -6.67 -5.41
CA ALA A 98 -4.92 -7.81 -6.28
C ALA A 98 -6.35 -8.28 -6.01
N ALA A 99 -6.76 -8.42 -4.76
CA ALA A 99 -8.11 -8.81 -4.37
C ALA A 99 -9.16 -7.80 -4.84
N LYS A 100 -8.91 -6.50 -4.67
CA LYS A 100 -9.81 -5.43 -5.18
C LYS A 100 -9.97 -5.49 -6.69
N THR A 101 -8.90 -5.75 -7.43
CA THR A 101 -8.95 -5.88 -8.89
C THR A 101 -9.81 -7.09 -9.29
N ALA A 102 -9.69 -8.21 -8.61
CA ALA A 102 -10.51 -9.40 -8.86
C ALA A 102 -12.01 -9.12 -8.65
N VAL A 103 -12.36 -8.42 -7.57
CA VAL A 103 -13.76 -8.03 -7.29
C VAL A 103 -14.27 -7.05 -8.34
N GLN A 104 -13.46 -6.11 -8.80
CA GLN A 104 -13.85 -5.16 -9.84
C GLN A 104 -14.14 -5.83 -11.19
N LEU A 105 -13.53 -6.99 -11.48
CA LEU A 105 -13.79 -7.75 -12.70
C LEU A 105 -15.14 -8.49 -12.66
N ILE A 106 -15.69 -8.78 -11.49
CA ILE A 106 -16.99 -9.43 -11.36
C ILE A 106 -18.11 -8.52 -11.85
N PHE A 107 -18.02 -7.22 -11.63
CA PHE A 107 -19.05 -6.25 -12.01
C PHE A 107 -19.33 -6.25 -13.52
N PRO A 108 -18.36 -6.05 -14.41
CA PRO A 108 -18.62 -6.14 -15.85
C PRO A 108 -19.01 -7.54 -16.30
N LEU A 109 -18.49 -8.58 -15.67
CA LEU A 109 -18.85 -9.96 -15.98
C LEU A 109 -20.34 -10.21 -15.76
N VAL A 110 -20.86 -9.83 -14.59
CA VAL A 110 -22.30 -9.97 -14.27
C VAL A 110 -23.12 -9.11 -15.19
N LEU A 111 -22.71 -7.88 -15.47
CA LEU A 111 -23.44 -6.95 -16.34
C LEU A 111 -23.59 -7.47 -17.78
N PHE A 112 -22.62 -8.22 -18.30
CA PHE A 112 -22.67 -8.78 -19.66
C PHE A 112 -23.30 -10.18 -19.71
N ILE A 113 -23.01 -11.05 -18.73
CA ILE A 113 -23.52 -12.42 -18.71
C ILE A 113 -25.03 -12.43 -18.41
N PHE A 114 -25.49 -11.58 -17.47
CA PHE A 114 -26.89 -11.57 -17.07
C PHE A 114 -27.86 -11.26 -18.24
N PRO A 115 -27.65 -10.19 -19.04
CA PRO A 115 -28.48 -9.94 -20.21
C PRO A 115 -28.37 -11.01 -21.27
N ALA A 116 -27.18 -11.59 -21.50
CA ALA A 116 -26.98 -12.64 -22.50
C ALA A 116 -27.76 -13.90 -22.16
N VAL A 117 -27.70 -14.35 -20.89
CA VAL A 117 -28.49 -15.49 -20.41
C VAL A 117 -29.99 -15.21 -20.51
N PHE A 118 -30.40 -13.98 -20.18
CA PHE A 118 -31.80 -13.58 -20.27
C PHE A 118 -32.33 -13.64 -21.71
N VAL A 119 -31.57 -13.17 -22.68
CA VAL A 119 -31.93 -13.25 -24.12
C VAL A 119 -32.04 -14.69 -24.59
N VAL A 120 -31.13 -15.56 -24.18
CA VAL A 120 -31.14 -17.00 -24.56
C VAL A 120 -32.33 -17.72 -23.95
N LEU A 121 -32.75 -17.43 -22.74
CA LEU A 121 -33.87 -18.09 -22.07
C LEU A 121 -35.22 -17.53 -22.47
N VAL A 122 -35.35 -16.23 -22.56
CA VAL A 122 -36.63 -15.55 -22.85
C VAL A 122 -36.89 -15.48 -24.35
N GLY A 123 -35.85 -15.44 -25.18
CA GLY A 123 -35.97 -15.36 -26.64
C GLY A 123 -36.81 -16.47 -27.23
N PRO A 124 -36.52 -17.76 -27.01
CA PRO A 124 -37.35 -18.88 -27.51
C PRO A 124 -38.77 -18.85 -26.97
N ALA A 125 -38.94 -18.53 -25.69
CA ALA A 125 -40.25 -18.48 -25.05
C ALA A 125 -41.11 -17.34 -25.64
N ALA A 126 -40.54 -16.18 -25.94
CA ALA A 126 -41.24 -15.08 -26.58
C ALA A 126 -41.67 -15.41 -28.00
N ILE A 127 -40.83 -16.10 -28.80
CA ILE A 127 -41.14 -16.51 -30.15
C ILE A 127 -42.27 -17.54 -30.14
N THR A 128 -42.25 -18.53 -29.25
CA THR A 128 -43.32 -19.53 -29.13
C THR A 128 -44.62 -18.87 -28.71
N PHE A 129 -44.59 -17.95 -27.76
CA PHE A 129 -45.75 -17.23 -27.29
C PHE A 129 -46.42 -16.41 -28.43
N VAL A 130 -45.63 -15.66 -29.20
CA VAL A 130 -46.12 -14.88 -30.33
C VAL A 130 -46.74 -15.79 -31.40
N ASN A 131 -46.11 -16.90 -31.73
CA ASN A 131 -46.60 -17.85 -32.76
C ASN A 131 -47.89 -18.56 -32.33
N GLU A 132 -48.10 -18.81 -31.06
CA GLU A 132 -49.35 -19.47 -30.57
C GLU A 132 -50.47 -18.46 -30.36
N MET A 133 -50.18 -17.21 -29.98
CA MET A 133 -51.19 -16.19 -29.76
C MET A 133 -51.70 -15.54 -31.07
N MET A 134 -50.87 -15.43 -32.10
CA MET A 134 -51.27 -14.80 -33.40
C MET A 134 -52.44 -15.54 -34.09
N PRO A 135 -52.47 -16.91 -34.20
CA PRO A 135 -53.58 -17.56 -34.82
C PRO A 135 -54.89 -17.46 -34.04
N ILE A 136 -54.81 -17.36 -32.69
CA ILE A 136 -55.97 -17.22 -31.81
C ILE A 136 -56.61 -15.85 -32.01
N MET A 137 -55.80 -14.78 -32.11
CA MET A 137 -56.31 -13.43 -32.37
C MET A 137 -56.94 -13.28 -33.77
N ASN A 138 -56.40 -13.93 -34.80
CA ASN A 138 -56.99 -13.89 -36.14
C ASN A 138 -58.29 -14.70 -36.23
N ALA A 139 -58.43 -15.75 -35.44
CA ALA A 139 -59.65 -16.56 -35.37
C ALA A 139 -60.79 -15.83 -34.61
N ALA A 140 -60.47 -14.89 -33.74
CA ALA A 140 -61.48 -14.09 -33.00
C ALA A 140 -62.03 -12.92 -33.79
N GLN A 141 -61.49 -12.62 -34.98
CA GLN A 141 -61.94 -11.51 -35.88
C GLN A 141 -62.80 -12.02 -37.07
N GLN A 142 -63.04 -13.30 -37.18
CA GLN A 142 -64.00 -13.90 -38.14
C GLN A 142 -65.31 -14.31 -37.46
#